data_7415014884beb88ea9e67f1409cdf326
#
_entry.id   7415014884beb88ea9e67f1409cdf326
#
_cell.length_a   1.000
_cell.length_b   1.000
_cell.length_c   1.000
_cell.angle_alpha   90.00
_cell.angle_beta   90.00
_cell.angle_gamma   90.00
#
_symmetry.space_group_name_H-M   'P 1'
#
loop_
_entity.id
_entity.type
_entity.pdbx_description
1 polymer ?
#
loop_
_entity_poly.entity_id
_entity_poly.type
_entity_poly.pdbx_seq_one_letter_code
_entity_poly.pdbx_strand_id
1 'polypeptide(L)'
;MILDYSQFITERGTRGIVNFASADSNASVFRHDSVCPFCKKKIENIVYKKHNHDDSEWLFGSFNQSEYVIQCQSCGWWEYKYSNRSDAIIDGICASDVEYSSAILKSYNEDSIDVPVKALREYISQNPEVIYKINAHMMEDLVRSVFSDFFPSCTVKKFGQTRDGGRDGLLVDENGQQFLLSIKRRESPNATEGVSTLRDLIGATIIEDNVNGCIIVSTANHFSKSAKDYAGKVLSKDIITTFDLIDCKEFLRITDLTRNNCQLRGKSSSNYE
;
A
#
# COMPACT_ATOMS: atom_id res chain seq x y z
N MET A 1 3.77 0.88 -14.80
CA MET A 1 2.54 1.61 -14.39
C MET A 1 2.10 1.07 -13.05
N ILE A 2 1.96 1.93 -12.05
CA ILE A 2 1.55 1.58 -10.68
C ILE A 2 0.06 1.76 -10.55
N LEU A 3 -0.65 0.74 -10.06
CA LEU A 3 -2.09 0.77 -9.84
C LEU A 3 -2.38 0.91 -8.35
N ASP A 4 -3.25 1.83 -8.01
CA ASP A 4 -3.70 2.06 -6.63
C ASP A 4 -5.16 1.61 -6.47
N TYR A 5 -5.38 0.67 -5.55
CA TYR A 5 -6.69 0.15 -5.14
C TYR A 5 -7.02 0.57 -3.69
N SER A 6 -6.46 1.66 -3.21
CA SER A 6 -6.54 2.06 -1.79
C SER A 6 -7.96 2.26 -1.25
N GLN A 7 -8.95 2.38 -2.13
CA GLN A 7 -10.35 2.54 -1.77
C GLN A 7 -11.20 1.32 -2.16
N PHE A 8 -10.62 0.14 -2.11
CA PHE A 8 -11.35 -1.09 -2.35
C PHE A 8 -12.27 -1.41 -1.18
N ILE A 9 -13.55 -1.57 -1.47
CA ILE A 9 -14.59 -1.95 -0.52
C ILE A 9 -15.27 -3.20 -1.05
N THR A 10 -15.37 -4.23 -0.21
CA THR A 10 -16.17 -5.43 -0.50
C THR A 10 -17.19 -5.62 0.61
N GLU A 11 -18.45 -5.72 0.24
CA GLU A 11 -19.54 -6.00 1.16
C GLU A 11 -20.34 -7.20 0.65
N ARG A 12 -20.66 -8.09 1.56
CA ARG A 12 -21.55 -9.23 1.32
C ARG A 12 -22.76 -9.10 2.21
N GLY A 13 -23.93 -9.18 1.60
CA GLY A 13 -25.18 -9.25 2.33
C GLY A 13 -25.94 -10.49 1.92
N THR A 14 -26.06 -11.46 2.83
CA THR A 14 -27.06 -12.52 2.72
C THR A 14 -28.32 -12.04 3.41
N ARG A 15 -29.36 -11.75 2.64
CA ARG A 15 -30.69 -11.54 3.21
C ARG A 15 -31.43 -12.87 3.22
N GLY A 16 -31.48 -13.49 4.38
CA GLY A 16 -32.42 -14.56 4.63
C GLY A 16 -33.84 -14.06 4.45
N ILE A 17 -34.77 -14.95 4.14
CA ILE A 17 -36.22 -14.83 4.04
C ILE A 17 -36.76 -13.41 4.19
N VAL A 18 -37.01 -12.72 3.10
CA VAL A 18 -37.53 -11.35 3.10
C VAL A 18 -38.89 -11.36 2.40
N ASN A 19 -39.88 -10.71 3.02
CA ASN A 19 -41.19 -10.48 2.40
C ASN A 19 -41.06 -9.70 1.09
N PHE A 20 -41.77 -10.07 0.06
CA PHE A 20 -41.73 -9.52 -1.30
C PHE A 20 -41.72 -8.00 -1.39
N ALA A 21 -42.38 -7.32 -0.46
CA ALA A 21 -42.47 -5.85 -0.46
C ALA A 21 -41.18 -5.13 -0.07
N SER A 22 -40.20 -5.81 0.53
CA SER A 22 -38.95 -5.18 0.98
C SER A 22 -37.72 -5.56 0.18
N ALA A 23 -37.82 -6.52 -0.75
CA ALA A 23 -36.68 -7.01 -1.54
C ALA A 23 -36.16 -5.99 -2.54
N ASP A 24 -37.00 -5.11 -3.07
CA ASP A 24 -36.61 -4.15 -4.12
C ASP A 24 -35.96 -2.89 -3.58
N SER A 25 -36.26 -2.48 -2.35
CA SER A 25 -35.85 -1.15 -1.88
C SER A 25 -34.39 -1.03 -1.42
N ASN A 26 -33.70 -2.15 -1.14
CA ASN A 26 -32.36 -2.13 -0.58
C ASN A 26 -31.31 -2.93 -1.36
N ALA A 27 -31.71 -3.60 -2.45
CA ALA A 27 -30.77 -4.39 -3.25
C ALA A 27 -30.04 -3.58 -4.33
N SER A 28 -30.41 -2.33 -4.53
CA SER A 28 -29.81 -1.47 -5.52
C SER A 28 -28.72 -0.61 -4.90
N VAL A 29 -27.48 -1.10 -4.96
CA VAL A 29 -26.28 -0.29 -4.79
C VAL A 29 -26.14 0.65 -6.00
N PHE A 30 -26.65 0.25 -7.16
CA PHE A 30 -26.92 1.15 -8.27
C PHE A 30 -28.07 2.06 -7.86
N ARG A 31 -27.72 3.11 -7.14
CA ARG A 31 -28.67 4.19 -6.89
C ARG A 31 -29.20 4.64 -8.24
N HIS A 32 -30.50 4.80 -8.33
CA HIS A 32 -31.22 5.14 -9.54
C HIS A 32 -30.70 6.40 -10.29
N ASP A 33 -29.79 7.13 -9.67
CA ASP A 33 -29.29 8.40 -10.17
C ASP A 33 -28.10 8.27 -11.11
N SER A 34 -27.53 7.07 -11.28
CA SER A 34 -26.31 6.84 -12.10
C SER A 34 -25.19 7.85 -11.82
N VAL A 35 -25.03 8.26 -10.55
CA VAL A 35 -24.05 9.27 -10.13
C VAL A 35 -22.90 8.59 -9.40
N CYS A 36 -21.68 8.89 -9.83
CA CYS A 36 -20.49 8.39 -9.19
C CYS A 36 -20.42 8.84 -7.71
N PRO A 37 -20.31 7.92 -6.74
CA PRO A 37 -20.25 8.29 -5.33
C PRO A 37 -19.01 9.10 -5.00
N PHE A 38 -17.94 8.96 -5.80
CA PHE A 38 -16.67 9.62 -5.57
C PHE A 38 -16.59 11.03 -6.18
N CYS A 39 -16.77 11.17 -7.50
CA CYS A 39 -16.60 12.46 -8.17
C CYS A 39 -17.93 13.17 -8.49
N LYS A 40 -19.09 12.57 -8.13
CA LYS A 40 -20.44 13.11 -8.34
C LYS A 40 -20.86 13.34 -9.79
N LYS A 41 -20.07 12.87 -10.75
CA LYS A 41 -20.44 12.94 -12.17
C LYS A 41 -21.35 11.77 -12.56
N LYS A 42 -22.17 11.98 -13.59
CA LYS A 42 -23.05 10.95 -14.12
C LYS A 42 -22.25 9.79 -14.71
N ILE A 43 -22.67 8.57 -14.42
CA ILE A 43 -22.09 7.33 -14.98
C ILE A 43 -23.06 6.84 -16.04
N GLU A 44 -22.59 6.77 -17.29
CA GLU A 44 -23.44 6.36 -18.42
C GLU A 44 -23.13 4.96 -18.93
N ASN A 45 -22.00 4.34 -18.48
CA ASN A 45 -21.52 3.09 -19.03
C ASN A 45 -21.61 1.94 -18.06
N ILE A 46 -22.37 0.92 -18.45
CA ILE A 46 -22.24 -0.44 -17.93
C ILE A 46 -21.14 -1.11 -18.76
N VAL A 47 -20.02 -1.42 -18.11
CA VAL A 47 -18.86 -2.06 -18.77
C VAL A 47 -19.12 -3.55 -19.02
N TYR A 48 -19.86 -4.19 -18.11
CA TYR A 48 -20.21 -5.59 -18.20
C TYR A 48 -21.58 -5.83 -17.59
N LYS A 49 -22.36 -6.69 -18.24
CA LYS A 49 -23.67 -7.15 -17.74
C LYS A 49 -23.87 -8.59 -18.14
N LYS A 50 -24.20 -9.43 -17.16
CA LYS A 50 -24.64 -10.80 -17.38
C LYS A 50 -25.92 -11.03 -16.60
N HIS A 51 -26.87 -11.70 -17.22
CA HIS A 51 -28.14 -12.03 -16.61
C HIS A 51 -28.48 -13.47 -16.97
N ASN A 52 -28.67 -14.30 -15.98
CA ASN A 52 -29.15 -15.66 -16.10
C ASN A 52 -30.53 -15.71 -15.44
N HIS A 53 -31.51 -16.15 -16.17
CA HIS A 53 -32.85 -16.37 -15.69
C HIS A 53 -33.21 -17.80 -15.98
N ASP A 54 -33.68 -18.55 -14.99
CA ASP A 54 -34.15 -19.89 -15.14
C ASP A 54 -35.59 -19.97 -14.62
N ASP A 55 -36.51 -20.15 -15.56
CA ASP A 55 -37.94 -20.34 -15.31
C ASP A 55 -38.30 -21.84 -15.24
N SER A 56 -37.31 -22.73 -15.08
CA SER A 56 -37.59 -24.13 -14.98
C SER A 56 -38.63 -24.40 -13.89
N GLU A 57 -39.67 -25.11 -14.21
CA GLU A 57 -40.81 -25.52 -13.34
C GLU A 57 -40.36 -26.44 -12.18
N TRP A 58 -39.36 -26.02 -11.43
CA TRP A 58 -38.96 -26.75 -10.25
C TRP A 58 -39.84 -26.33 -9.06
N LEU A 59 -40.05 -27.24 -8.16
CA LEU A 59 -40.80 -27.09 -6.87
C LEU A 59 -40.40 -25.86 -6.02
N PHE A 60 -39.40 -25.12 -6.40
CA PHE A 60 -38.77 -24.05 -5.61
C PHE A 60 -38.79 -22.65 -6.24
N GLY A 61 -39.49 -22.42 -7.36
CA GLY A 61 -39.63 -21.10 -7.95
C GLY A 61 -38.55 -20.68 -8.92
N SER A 62 -38.62 -19.43 -9.39
CA SER A 62 -37.71 -18.89 -10.39
C SER A 62 -36.36 -18.49 -9.74
N PHE A 63 -35.32 -18.60 -10.54
CA PHE A 63 -33.96 -18.26 -10.17
C PHE A 63 -33.47 -17.10 -11.05
N ASN A 64 -33.04 -16.01 -10.42
CA ASN A 64 -32.50 -14.84 -11.09
C ASN A 64 -31.10 -14.54 -10.62
N GLN A 65 -30.14 -14.59 -11.52
CA GLN A 65 -28.75 -14.22 -11.27
C GLN A 65 -28.34 -13.08 -12.15
N SER A 66 -27.76 -12.05 -11.59
CA SER A 66 -27.25 -10.91 -12.35
C SER A 66 -25.90 -10.45 -11.87
N GLU A 67 -25.05 -10.10 -12.83
CA GLU A 67 -23.72 -9.53 -12.62
C GLU A 67 -23.61 -8.23 -13.41
N TYR A 68 -23.06 -7.20 -12.78
CA TYR A 68 -22.83 -5.91 -13.41
C TYR A 68 -21.48 -5.35 -13.03
N VAL A 69 -20.80 -4.72 -13.98
CA VAL A 69 -19.66 -3.84 -13.73
C VAL A 69 -19.97 -2.48 -14.34
N ILE A 70 -19.90 -1.45 -13.53
CA ILE A 70 -19.98 -0.07 -13.97
C ILE A 70 -18.65 0.63 -13.69
N GLN A 71 -18.32 1.62 -14.51
CA GLN A 71 -17.10 2.40 -14.34
C GLN A 71 -17.38 3.88 -14.60
N CYS A 72 -16.88 4.73 -13.71
CA CYS A 72 -16.88 6.17 -13.94
C CYS A 72 -15.69 6.55 -14.82
N GLN A 73 -15.96 7.04 -16.01
CA GLN A 73 -14.91 7.46 -16.96
C GLN A 73 -14.14 8.70 -16.51
N SER A 74 -14.70 9.48 -15.58
CA SER A 74 -14.08 10.72 -15.13
C SER A 74 -13.02 10.52 -14.05
N CYS A 75 -13.17 9.53 -13.16
CA CYS A 75 -12.26 9.33 -12.03
C CYS A 75 -11.74 7.89 -11.90
N GLY A 76 -12.20 6.97 -12.76
CA GLY A 76 -11.78 5.58 -12.70
C GLY A 76 -12.46 4.75 -11.62
N TRP A 77 -13.42 5.32 -10.86
CA TRP A 77 -14.19 4.52 -9.90
C TRP A 77 -14.98 3.44 -10.63
N TRP A 78 -14.96 2.23 -10.09
CA TRP A 78 -15.74 1.11 -10.62
C TRP A 78 -16.45 0.37 -9.49
N GLU A 79 -17.55 -0.28 -9.84
CA GLU A 79 -18.32 -1.13 -8.95
C GLU A 79 -18.69 -2.42 -9.66
N TYR A 80 -18.45 -3.55 -9.01
CA TYR A 80 -18.97 -4.86 -9.36
C TYR A 80 -20.13 -5.20 -8.43
N LYS A 81 -21.21 -5.68 -8.98
CA LYS A 81 -22.34 -6.20 -8.25
C LYS A 81 -22.71 -7.58 -8.76
N TYR A 82 -22.82 -8.52 -7.84
CA TYR A 82 -23.44 -9.82 -8.05
C TYR A 82 -24.72 -9.86 -7.23
N SER A 83 -25.81 -10.33 -7.82
CA SER A 83 -27.04 -10.63 -7.10
C SER A 83 -27.61 -11.96 -7.55
N ASN A 84 -27.97 -12.76 -6.59
CA ASN A 84 -28.65 -14.02 -6.79
C ASN A 84 -29.98 -13.98 -6.01
N ARG A 85 -31.08 -14.19 -6.69
CA ARG A 85 -32.41 -14.21 -6.10
C ARG A 85 -33.13 -15.48 -6.51
N SER A 86 -33.63 -16.20 -5.51
CA SER A 86 -34.53 -17.33 -5.70
C SER A 86 -35.87 -17.02 -5.06
N ASP A 87 -36.95 -17.18 -5.81
CA ASP A 87 -38.30 -16.99 -5.36
C ASP A 87 -38.90 -18.37 -5.11
N ALA A 88 -39.16 -18.76 -3.84
CA ALA A 88 -39.83 -19.99 -3.50
C ALA A 88 -41.35 -19.85 -3.71
N ILE A 89 -41.98 -20.83 -4.33
CA ILE A 89 -43.44 -20.85 -4.57
C ILE A 89 -44.23 -21.07 -3.29
N ILE A 90 -43.61 -21.67 -2.26
CA ILE A 90 -44.26 -21.98 -1.01
C ILE A 90 -44.03 -20.83 -0.03
N ASP A 91 -45.09 -20.20 0.43
CA ASP A 91 -45.17 -19.14 1.46
C ASP A 91 -44.63 -17.72 1.08
N GLY A 92 -44.40 -17.43 -0.20
CA GLY A 92 -43.98 -16.06 -0.61
C GLY A 92 -42.60 -15.67 -0.10
N ILE A 93 -41.73 -16.64 0.15
CA ILE A 93 -40.38 -16.46 0.68
C ILE A 93 -39.40 -16.33 -0.47
N CYS A 94 -38.63 -15.28 -0.54
CA CYS A 94 -37.49 -15.17 -1.43
C CYS A 94 -36.18 -15.08 -0.66
N ALA A 95 -35.17 -15.81 -1.12
CA ALA A 95 -33.80 -15.67 -0.63
C ALA A 95 -33.00 -14.85 -1.64
N SER A 96 -32.21 -13.93 -1.16
CA SER A 96 -31.31 -13.16 -2.04
C SER A 96 -29.96 -12.99 -1.41
N ASP A 97 -28.92 -13.27 -2.23
CA ASP A 97 -27.54 -12.95 -1.91
C ASP A 97 -27.09 -11.79 -2.78
N VAL A 98 -26.50 -10.80 -2.17
CA VAL A 98 -25.92 -9.66 -2.88
C VAL A 98 -24.49 -9.46 -2.42
N GLU A 99 -23.59 -9.44 -3.40
CA GLU A 99 -22.19 -9.09 -3.19
C GLU A 99 -21.86 -7.88 -4.06
N TYR A 100 -21.19 -6.91 -3.50
CA TYR A 100 -20.64 -5.81 -4.27
C TYR A 100 -19.26 -5.44 -3.83
N SER A 101 -18.45 -5.02 -4.80
CA SER A 101 -17.10 -4.54 -4.59
C SER A 101 -16.93 -3.25 -5.35
N SER A 102 -16.32 -2.26 -4.72
CA SER A 102 -16.03 -1.00 -5.38
C SER A 102 -14.62 -0.52 -5.08
N ALA A 103 -14.01 0.16 -6.04
CA ALA A 103 -12.70 0.77 -5.87
C ALA A 103 -12.51 1.94 -6.84
N ILE A 104 -11.54 2.79 -6.51
CA ILE A 104 -10.98 3.72 -7.49
C ILE A 104 -9.70 3.10 -8.00
N LEU A 105 -9.64 2.91 -9.31
CA LEU A 105 -8.44 2.49 -9.99
C LEU A 105 -7.73 3.73 -10.50
N LYS A 106 -6.67 4.14 -9.80
CA LYS A 106 -5.74 5.16 -10.26
C LYS A 106 -4.51 4.49 -10.83
N SER A 107 -4.02 5.04 -11.92
CA SER A 107 -2.74 4.61 -12.51
C SER A 107 -1.74 5.76 -12.44
N TYR A 108 -0.50 5.42 -12.10
CA TYR A 108 0.60 6.37 -11.97
C TYR A 108 1.78 5.91 -12.82
N ASN A 109 2.53 6.86 -13.34
CA ASN A 109 3.85 6.58 -13.87
C ASN A 109 4.81 6.23 -12.72
N GLU A 110 5.85 5.47 -13.00
CA GLU A 110 6.83 4.99 -12.01
C GLU A 110 7.60 6.13 -11.32
N ASP A 111 7.70 7.29 -11.97
CA ASP A 111 8.37 8.51 -11.50
C ASP A 111 7.43 9.56 -10.90
N SER A 112 6.12 9.29 -10.87
CA SER A 112 5.13 10.24 -10.36
C SER A 112 5.26 10.42 -8.84
N ILE A 113 5.33 11.67 -8.39
CA ILE A 113 5.41 12.04 -6.97
C ILE A 113 4.12 11.78 -6.19
N ASP A 114 3.01 11.60 -6.89
CA ASP A 114 1.68 11.41 -6.31
C ASP A 114 1.36 9.94 -6.02
N VAL A 115 2.28 9.01 -6.30
CA VAL A 115 2.07 7.59 -6.03
C VAL A 115 1.92 7.35 -4.53
N PRO A 116 0.81 6.77 -4.06
CA PRO A 116 0.68 6.38 -2.66
C PRO A 116 1.78 5.38 -2.28
N VAL A 117 2.46 5.61 -1.15
CA VAL A 117 3.60 4.78 -0.72
C VAL A 117 3.21 3.30 -0.60
N LYS A 118 1.98 3.00 -0.17
CA LYS A 118 1.48 1.62 -0.10
C LYS A 118 1.43 0.96 -1.47
N ALA A 119 0.90 1.65 -2.49
CA ALA A 119 0.86 1.14 -3.86
C ALA A 119 2.26 0.99 -4.45
N LEU A 120 3.18 1.92 -4.14
CA LEU A 120 4.57 1.85 -4.53
C LEU A 120 5.28 0.62 -3.93
N ARG A 121 5.09 0.35 -2.64
CA ARG A 121 5.66 -0.83 -1.95
C ARG A 121 5.19 -2.13 -2.59
N GLU A 122 3.89 -2.24 -2.87
CA GLU A 122 3.31 -3.42 -3.53
C GLU A 122 3.88 -3.60 -4.93
N TYR A 123 4.02 -2.53 -5.68
CA TYR A 123 4.56 -2.57 -7.04
C TYR A 123 6.05 -2.93 -7.08
N ILE A 124 6.87 -2.36 -6.19
CA ILE A 124 8.32 -2.66 -6.08
C ILE A 124 8.56 -4.12 -5.68
N SER A 125 7.72 -4.71 -4.84
CA SER A 125 7.86 -6.12 -4.47
C SER A 125 7.71 -7.07 -5.66
N GLN A 126 6.97 -6.67 -6.68
CA GLN A 126 6.77 -7.43 -7.92
C GLN A 126 7.73 -7.00 -9.03
N ASN A 127 8.25 -5.77 -8.97
CA ASN A 127 9.10 -5.13 -9.97
C ASN A 127 10.27 -4.41 -9.29
N PRO A 128 11.25 -5.15 -8.72
CA PRO A 128 12.32 -4.56 -7.90
C PRO A 128 13.17 -3.51 -8.62
N GLU A 129 13.30 -3.62 -9.95
CA GLU A 129 14.07 -2.69 -10.78
C GLU A 129 13.50 -1.27 -10.80
N VAL A 130 12.22 -1.10 -10.40
CA VAL A 130 11.57 0.22 -10.33
C VAL A 130 12.22 1.12 -9.27
N ILE A 131 12.86 0.54 -8.27
CA ILE A 131 13.58 1.30 -7.24
C ILE A 131 14.65 2.24 -7.81
N TYR A 132 15.20 1.92 -8.98
CA TYR A 132 16.18 2.75 -9.70
C TYR A 132 15.55 3.92 -10.47
N LYS A 133 14.22 3.89 -10.69
CA LYS A 133 13.48 4.87 -11.48
C LYS A 133 12.73 5.89 -10.64
N ILE A 134 12.31 5.52 -9.43
CA ILE A 134 11.61 6.44 -8.53
C ILE A 134 12.48 7.65 -8.20
N ASN A 135 11.87 8.79 -7.93
CA ASN A 135 12.62 9.99 -7.53
C ASN A 135 13.13 9.89 -6.07
N ALA A 136 14.05 10.78 -5.69
CA ALA A 136 14.68 10.76 -4.37
C ALA A 136 13.64 10.92 -3.24
N HIS A 137 12.66 11.79 -3.43
CA HIS A 137 11.61 12.03 -2.43
C HIS A 137 10.74 10.80 -2.18
N MET A 138 10.35 10.10 -3.26
CA MET A 138 9.62 8.84 -3.14
C MET A 138 10.46 7.76 -2.44
N MET A 139 11.78 7.74 -2.67
CA MET A 139 12.67 6.81 -1.97
C MET A 139 12.72 7.10 -0.48
N GLU A 140 12.77 8.36 -0.08
CA GLU A 140 12.70 8.76 1.35
C GLU A 140 11.38 8.30 2.00
N ASP A 141 10.25 8.54 1.33
CA ASP A 141 8.94 8.16 1.82
C ASP A 141 8.77 6.62 1.89
N LEU A 142 9.34 5.91 0.91
CA LEU A 142 9.39 4.45 0.88
C LEU A 142 10.19 3.89 2.06
N VAL A 143 11.41 4.37 2.28
CA VAL A 143 12.26 3.92 3.40
C VAL A 143 11.58 4.18 4.72
N ARG A 144 11.00 5.37 4.91
CA ARG A 144 10.28 5.71 6.14
C ARG A 144 9.10 4.77 6.39
N SER A 145 8.30 4.49 5.37
CA SER A 145 7.17 3.56 5.48
C SER A 145 7.62 2.14 5.83
N VAL A 146 8.68 1.65 5.18
CA VAL A 146 9.23 0.32 5.44
C VAL A 146 9.80 0.23 6.85
N PHE A 147 10.56 1.24 7.30
CA PHE A 147 11.18 1.26 8.63
C PHE A 147 10.16 1.40 9.76
N SER A 148 9.07 2.15 9.54
CA SER A 148 7.97 2.24 10.51
C SER A 148 7.30 0.87 10.76
N ASP A 149 7.25 0.01 9.75
CA ASP A 149 6.71 -1.35 9.90
C ASP A 149 7.77 -2.35 10.39
N PHE A 150 9.02 -2.15 10.02
CA PHE A 150 10.12 -3.05 10.41
C PHE A 150 10.55 -2.84 11.88
N PHE A 151 10.50 -1.59 12.35
CA PHE A 151 10.80 -1.20 13.72
C PHE A 151 9.53 -0.66 14.41
N PRO A 152 8.57 -1.51 14.79
CA PRO A 152 7.27 -1.07 15.29
C PRO A 152 7.34 -0.31 16.63
N SER A 153 8.40 -0.48 17.41
CA SER A 153 8.67 0.23 18.66
C SER A 153 9.38 1.57 18.43
N CYS A 154 9.82 1.86 17.20
CA CYS A 154 10.55 3.07 16.88
C CYS A 154 9.67 4.12 16.19
N THR A 155 10.02 5.38 16.36
CA THR A 155 9.43 6.49 15.61
C THR A 155 10.38 6.94 14.51
N VAL A 156 9.93 6.95 13.26
CA VAL A 156 10.71 7.45 12.12
C VAL A 156 10.23 8.85 11.76
N LYS A 157 11.08 9.85 11.99
CA LYS A 157 10.81 11.26 11.69
C LYS A 157 11.54 11.69 10.42
N LYS A 158 10.91 12.53 9.59
CA LYS A 158 11.53 13.15 8.42
C LYS A 158 12.18 14.48 8.83
N PHE A 159 13.38 14.77 8.34
CA PHE A 159 13.93 16.12 8.36
C PHE A 159 13.37 16.89 7.17
N GLY A 160 12.82 18.06 7.42
CA GLY A 160 12.01 18.80 6.44
C GLY A 160 12.75 19.90 5.67
N GLN A 161 14.10 19.98 5.71
CA GLN A 161 14.81 21.11 5.12
C GLN A 161 15.86 20.66 4.09
N THR A 162 15.83 21.30 2.93
CA THR A 162 16.92 21.28 1.95
C THR A 162 18.17 21.94 2.57
N ARG A 163 19.29 21.22 2.60
CA ARG A 163 20.62 21.57 3.16
C ARG A 163 20.89 21.10 4.60
N ASP A 164 20.33 20.00 4.99
CA ASP A 164 20.50 19.40 6.33
C ASP A 164 21.75 18.51 6.47
N GLY A 165 22.76 18.68 5.61
CA GLY A 165 24.01 17.92 5.68
C GLY A 165 23.89 16.44 5.26
N GLY A 166 22.88 16.10 4.46
CA GLY A 166 22.66 14.73 3.99
C GLY A 166 21.93 13.85 5.00
N ARG A 167 21.21 14.45 5.93
CA ARG A 167 20.33 13.81 6.92
C ARG A 167 18.92 13.76 6.34
N ASP A 168 18.42 12.59 6.08
CA ASP A 168 17.12 12.42 5.43
C ASP A 168 16.02 12.06 6.45
N GLY A 169 16.43 11.63 7.67
CA GLY A 169 15.50 11.30 8.74
C GLY A 169 16.18 10.98 10.08
N LEU A 170 15.33 10.73 11.08
CA LEU A 170 15.72 10.33 12.42
C LEU A 170 14.87 9.14 12.86
N LEU A 171 15.51 8.06 13.27
CA LEU A 171 14.85 6.94 13.92
C LEU A 171 15.08 7.07 15.43
N VAL A 172 14.02 7.03 16.21
CA VAL A 172 14.06 7.08 17.68
C VAL A 172 13.47 5.79 18.23
N ASP A 173 14.24 5.05 19.01
CA ASP A 173 13.80 3.81 19.63
C ASP A 173 12.96 4.05 20.91
N GLU A 174 12.47 2.98 21.51
CA GLU A 174 11.67 3.01 22.73
C GLU A 174 12.42 3.53 23.98
N ASN A 175 13.74 3.49 23.96
CA ASN A 175 14.61 4.00 25.01
C ASN A 175 15.01 5.47 24.79
N GLY A 176 14.50 6.10 23.71
CA GLY A 176 14.85 7.45 23.32
C GLY A 176 16.21 7.57 22.62
N GLN A 177 16.86 6.44 22.27
CA GLN A 177 18.09 6.48 21.47
C GLN A 177 17.79 6.94 20.05
N GLN A 178 18.67 7.78 19.52
CA GLN A 178 18.47 8.43 18.24
C GLN A 178 19.50 7.97 17.21
N PHE A 179 19.02 7.66 16.00
CA PHE A 179 19.85 7.22 14.89
C PHE A 179 19.58 8.07 13.67
N LEU A 180 20.59 8.74 13.14
CA LEU A 180 20.47 9.50 11.89
C LEU A 180 20.29 8.56 10.71
N LEU A 181 19.35 8.90 9.85
CA LEU A 181 19.06 8.14 8.64
C LEU A 181 19.52 8.95 7.42
N SER A 182 20.35 8.33 6.58
CA SER A 182 20.74 8.88 5.28
C SER A 182 20.29 7.94 4.16
N ILE A 183 19.62 8.49 3.15
CA ILE A 183 19.04 7.73 2.04
C ILE A 183 19.69 8.17 0.74
N LYS A 184 20.29 7.22 0.03
CA LYS A 184 21.04 7.48 -1.21
C LYS A 184 20.42 6.70 -2.36
N ARG A 185 19.67 7.41 -3.20
CA ARG A 185 19.17 6.83 -4.44
C ARG A 185 20.24 6.84 -5.51
N ARG A 186 20.58 5.68 -6.00
CA ARG A 186 21.44 5.46 -7.17
C ARG A 186 20.57 4.96 -8.32
N GLU A 187 20.77 5.52 -9.51
CA GLU A 187 19.98 5.19 -10.70
C GLU A 187 20.45 3.92 -11.39
N SER A 188 21.67 3.51 -11.13
CA SER A 188 22.28 2.33 -11.74
C SER A 188 22.26 1.12 -10.80
N PRO A 189 21.76 -0.04 -11.25
CA PRO A 189 21.80 -1.28 -10.49
C PRO A 189 23.22 -1.76 -10.19
N ASN A 190 24.23 -1.26 -10.91
CA ASN A 190 25.64 -1.61 -10.71
C ASN A 190 26.41 -0.57 -9.88
N ALA A 191 25.72 0.44 -9.34
CA ALA A 191 26.35 1.46 -8.51
C ALA A 191 26.98 0.86 -7.26
N THR A 192 28.10 1.44 -6.84
CA THR A 192 28.78 1.11 -5.57
C THR A 192 28.76 2.33 -4.68
N GLU A 193 28.34 2.16 -3.42
CA GLU A 193 28.37 3.22 -2.45
C GLU A 193 29.77 3.37 -1.84
N GLY A 194 30.31 4.58 -1.91
CA GLY A 194 31.68 4.86 -1.52
C GLY A 194 31.79 5.33 -0.06
N VAL A 195 33.04 5.45 0.41
CA VAL A 195 33.34 5.90 1.78
C VAL A 195 33.02 7.38 2.02
N SER A 196 32.91 8.21 0.99
CA SER A 196 32.57 9.64 1.14
C SER A 196 31.23 9.84 1.80
N THR A 197 30.20 9.11 1.35
CA THR A 197 28.85 9.17 1.95
C THR A 197 28.86 8.86 3.44
N LEU A 198 29.68 7.88 3.85
CA LEU A 198 29.80 7.52 5.27
C LEU A 198 30.48 8.62 6.08
N ARG A 199 31.53 9.24 5.52
CA ARG A 199 32.23 10.35 6.18
C ARG A 199 31.34 11.56 6.38
N ASP A 200 30.53 11.89 5.39
CA ASP A 200 29.60 13.03 5.45
C ASP A 200 28.56 12.79 6.55
N LEU A 201 27.99 11.59 6.62
CA LEU A 201 27.00 11.24 7.65
C LEU A 201 27.62 11.20 9.06
N ILE A 202 28.80 10.61 9.23
CA ILE A 202 29.49 10.61 10.53
C ILE A 202 29.83 12.05 10.95
N GLY A 203 30.28 12.91 10.03
CA GLY A 203 30.51 14.31 10.32
C GLY A 203 29.27 15.01 10.87
N ALA A 204 28.11 14.75 10.27
CA ALA A 204 26.83 15.26 10.75
C ALA A 204 26.43 14.65 12.10
N THR A 205 26.66 13.33 12.30
CA THR A 205 26.29 12.61 13.51
C THR A 205 27.05 13.09 14.76
N ILE A 206 28.34 13.41 14.61
CA ILE A 206 29.19 13.86 15.75
C ILE A 206 28.81 15.26 16.22
N ILE A 207 28.23 16.08 15.35
CA ILE A 207 27.86 17.47 15.68
C ILE A 207 26.49 17.52 16.37
N GLU A 208 25.65 16.52 16.17
CA GLU A 208 24.30 16.48 16.75
C GLU A 208 24.34 15.92 18.17
N ASP A 209 23.66 16.60 19.08
CA ASP A 209 23.50 16.15 20.46
C ASP A 209 22.54 14.93 20.54
N ASN A 210 22.86 13.98 21.40
CA ASN A 210 22.04 12.80 21.71
C ASN A 210 21.82 11.81 20.55
N VAL A 211 22.68 11.81 19.54
CA VAL A 211 22.66 10.81 18.47
C VAL A 211 23.58 9.64 18.81
N ASN A 212 23.02 8.45 18.86
CA ASN A 212 23.71 7.21 19.27
C ASN A 212 24.36 6.49 18.08
N GLY A 213 23.85 6.73 16.86
CA GLY A 213 24.35 6.05 15.68
C GLY A 213 23.74 6.55 14.39
N CYS A 214 24.02 5.87 13.30
CA CYS A 214 23.49 6.20 11.99
C CYS A 214 23.22 4.98 11.13
N ILE A 215 22.32 5.14 10.20
CA ILE A 215 21.88 4.12 9.24
C ILE A 215 21.96 4.74 7.85
N ILE A 216 22.63 4.06 6.91
CA ILE A 216 22.62 4.44 5.50
C ILE A 216 21.83 3.39 4.72
N VAL A 217 20.79 3.86 4.04
CA VAL A 217 20.05 3.05 3.04
C VAL A 217 20.46 3.53 1.65
N SER A 218 20.98 2.63 0.84
CA SER A 218 21.36 2.97 -0.54
C SER A 218 20.76 1.98 -1.54
N THR A 219 20.29 2.50 -2.69
CA THR A 219 19.92 1.65 -3.83
C THR A 219 21.14 1.13 -4.61
N ALA A 220 22.36 1.41 -4.17
CA ALA A 220 23.56 0.81 -4.73
C ALA A 220 23.57 -0.71 -4.54
N ASN A 221 24.19 -1.44 -5.46
CA ASN A 221 24.34 -2.89 -5.40
C ASN A 221 25.10 -3.35 -4.14
N HIS A 222 26.09 -2.58 -3.72
CA HIS A 222 26.88 -2.88 -2.50
C HIS A 222 27.64 -1.64 -2.03
N PHE A 223 28.08 -1.69 -0.78
CA PHE A 223 29.08 -0.76 -0.22
C PHE A 223 30.48 -1.24 -0.56
N SER A 224 31.36 -0.32 -0.95
CA SER A 224 32.75 -0.64 -1.23
C SER A 224 33.48 -1.22 0.00
N LYS A 225 34.57 -1.96 -0.22
CA LYS A 225 35.38 -2.48 0.87
C LYS A 225 35.85 -1.35 1.79
N SER A 226 36.30 -0.23 1.21
CA SER A 226 36.76 0.95 1.98
C SER A 226 35.64 1.56 2.82
N ALA A 227 34.38 1.52 2.37
CA ALA A 227 33.22 1.98 3.14
C ALA A 227 32.97 1.06 4.34
N LYS A 228 32.96 -0.25 4.14
CA LYS A 228 32.78 -1.25 5.21
C LYS A 228 33.91 -1.19 6.26
N ASP A 229 35.15 -1.09 5.79
CA ASP A 229 36.33 -0.96 6.68
C ASP A 229 36.27 0.35 7.49
N TYR A 230 35.76 1.42 6.91
CA TYR A 230 35.56 2.71 7.60
C TYR A 230 34.49 2.60 8.68
N ALA A 231 33.33 2.01 8.38
CA ALA A 231 32.27 1.80 9.36
C ALA A 231 32.79 0.95 10.56
N GLY A 232 33.51 -0.13 10.31
CA GLY A 232 34.13 -0.95 11.35
C GLY A 232 35.13 -0.18 12.21
N LYS A 233 35.92 0.73 11.62
CA LYS A 233 36.85 1.59 12.38
C LYS A 233 36.12 2.62 13.25
N VAL A 234 35.02 3.19 12.80
CA VAL A 234 34.20 4.13 13.56
C VAL A 234 33.62 3.46 14.79
N LEU A 235 33.05 2.25 14.61
CA LEU A 235 32.51 1.44 15.71
C LEU A 235 33.60 1.02 16.70
N SER A 236 34.77 0.57 16.21
CA SER A 236 35.88 0.13 17.08
C SER A 236 36.51 1.24 17.94
N LYS A 237 36.22 2.51 17.62
CA LYS A 237 36.65 3.67 18.40
C LYS A 237 35.58 4.23 19.31
N ASP A 238 34.43 3.54 19.43
CA ASP A 238 33.29 3.95 20.24
C ASP A 238 32.79 5.37 19.95
N ILE A 239 32.95 5.83 18.69
CA ILE A 239 32.48 7.16 18.26
C ILE A 239 30.94 7.19 18.25
N ILE A 240 30.33 6.09 17.80
CA ILE A 240 28.89 5.84 17.82
C ILE A 240 28.66 4.38 18.15
N THR A 241 27.47 4.03 18.65
CA THR A 241 27.12 2.67 19.04
C THR A 241 26.65 1.80 17.86
N THR A 242 26.10 2.43 16.81
CA THR A 242 25.52 1.72 15.67
C THR A 242 25.88 2.41 14.37
N PHE A 243 26.30 1.63 13.36
CA PHE A 243 26.52 2.10 12.00
C PHE A 243 26.04 1.03 11.00
N ASP A 244 24.80 1.12 10.59
CA ASP A 244 24.18 0.16 9.69
C ASP A 244 24.30 0.59 8.22
N LEU A 245 24.72 -0.35 7.39
CA LEU A 245 24.87 -0.17 5.94
C LEU A 245 23.89 -1.10 5.23
N ILE A 246 22.79 -0.54 4.74
CA ILE A 246 21.71 -1.27 4.06
C ILE A 246 21.82 -0.98 2.57
N ASP A 247 22.28 -1.96 1.79
CA ASP A 247 22.31 -1.89 0.33
C ASP A 247 20.93 -2.22 -0.29
N CYS A 248 20.84 -2.12 -1.61
CA CYS A 248 19.60 -2.35 -2.34
C CYS A 248 18.98 -3.72 -2.05
N LYS A 249 19.80 -4.77 -2.03
CA LYS A 249 19.35 -6.14 -1.81
C LYS A 249 18.77 -6.32 -0.40
N GLU A 250 19.46 -5.79 0.59
CA GLU A 250 19.01 -5.88 1.99
C GLU A 250 17.76 -5.02 2.20
N PHE A 251 17.68 -3.83 1.60
CA PHE A 251 16.48 -2.99 1.69
C PHE A 251 15.25 -3.65 1.07
N LEU A 252 15.39 -4.27 -0.10
CA LEU A 252 14.29 -5.03 -0.74
C LEU A 252 13.87 -6.22 0.12
N ARG A 253 14.81 -6.94 0.75
CA ARG A 253 14.49 -8.01 1.69
C ARG A 253 13.67 -7.52 2.89
N ILE A 254 14.04 -6.38 3.48
CA ILE A 254 13.29 -5.74 4.57
C ILE A 254 11.88 -5.34 4.10
N THR A 255 11.78 -4.80 2.89
CA THR A 255 10.49 -4.40 2.29
C THR A 255 9.55 -5.59 2.16
N ASP A 256 10.04 -6.74 1.70
CA ASP A 256 9.23 -7.97 1.57
C ASP A 256 8.79 -8.54 2.93
N LEU A 257 9.67 -8.51 3.93
CA LEU A 257 9.33 -8.95 5.29
C LEU A 257 8.21 -8.11 5.90
N THR A 258 8.25 -6.80 5.71
CA THR A 258 7.26 -5.87 6.29
C THR A 258 5.92 -5.92 5.57
N ARG A 259 5.88 -6.32 4.31
CA ARG A 259 4.66 -6.52 3.54
C ARG A 259 3.75 -7.58 4.17
N ASN A 260 4.31 -8.70 4.59
CA ASN A 260 3.55 -9.79 5.20
C ASN A 260 2.94 -9.37 6.56
N ASN A 261 3.61 -8.53 7.32
CA ASN A 261 3.10 -8.00 8.58
C ASN A 261 1.91 -7.04 8.38
N CYS A 262 1.90 -6.26 7.31
CA CYS A 262 0.81 -5.35 6.98
C CYS A 262 -0.49 -6.10 6.61
N GLN A 263 -0.40 -7.26 5.96
CA GLN A 263 -1.56 -8.09 5.63
C GLN A 263 -2.18 -8.76 6.87
N LEU A 264 -1.38 -9.08 7.88
CA LEU A 264 -1.87 -9.66 9.13
C LEU A 264 -2.62 -8.63 10.00
N ARG A 265 -2.19 -7.37 10.02
CA ARG A 265 -2.87 -6.29 10.75
C ARG A 265 -4.22 -5.90 10.12
N GLY A 266 -4.37 -5.98 8.80
CA GLY A 266 -5.64 -5.72 8.11
C GLY A 266 -6.72 -6.78 8.33
N LYS A 267 -6.37 -8.00 8.78
CA LYS A 267 -7.32 -9.07 9.06
C LYS A 267 -7.81 -9.11 10.51
N SER A 268 -7.15 -8.42 11.44
CA SER A 268 -7.52 -8.45 12.86
C SER A 268 -8.58 -7.43 13.27
N SER A 269 -8.97 -6.51 12.39
CA SER A 269 -10.00 -5.51 12.68
C SER A 269 -11.42 -5.88 12.18
N SER A 270 -11.60 -7.05 11.58
CA SER A 270 -12.92 -7.50 11.08
C SER A 270 -13.59 -8.61 11.92
N ASN A 271 -13.04 -8.93 13.10
CA ASN A 271 -13.67 -9.89 14.02
C ASN A 271 -13.85 -9.25 15.41
N TYR A 272 -14.75 -8.30 15.56
CA TYR A 272 -15.45 -7.98 16.82
C TYR A 272 -16.56 -6.96 16.50
N GLU A 273 -17.76 -7.45 16.35
CA GLU A 273 -19.08 -7.19 16.92
C GLU A 273 -20.19 -7.71 16.02
#